data_a3f1307a10f1481ad1eb10e1e3bdd662
#
_entry.id   a3f1307a10f1481ad1eb10e1e3bdd662
#
_cell.length_a   1.000
_cell.length_b   1.000
_cell.length_c   1.000
_cell.angle_alpha   90.00
_cell.angle_beta   90.00
_cell.angle_gamma   90.00
#
_symmetry.space_group_name_H-M   'P 1'
#
loop_
_entity.id
_entity.type
_entity.pdbx_description
1 polymer ?
#
loop_
_entity_poly.entity_id
_entity_poly.type
_entity_poly.pdbx_seq_one_letter_code
_entity_poly.pdbx_strand_id
1 'polypeptide(L)'
;MIATALAVLTLAAPARVQVSADEFSYSLSRLSIKAGPAIVQLVNYGEDEHDLRLRRAGGTRVYRIGKVRPGRLGELETRFLPGRFTLWCSLADHRKRGMVATLVVRPRAR
;
A
#
# COMPACT_ATOMS: atom_id res chain seq x y z
N MET A 1 3.15 -13.98 -49.28
CA MET A 1 3.84 -14.04 -48.02
C MET A 1 3.02 -13.32 -46.95
N ILE A 2 2.65 -14.03 -45.89
CA ILE A 2 1.85 -13.44 -44.82
C ILE A 2 2.79 -13.09 -43.69
N ALA A 3 2.87 -11.82 -43.37
CA ALA A 3 3.63 -11.35 -42.19
C ALA A 3 2.75 -11.48 -40.95
N THR A 4 3.18 -12.26 -39.98
CA THR A 4 2.50 -12.38 -38.71
C THR A 4 3.09 -11.37 -37.75
N ALA A 5 2.30 -10.39 -37.34
CA ALA A 5 2.70 -9.45 -36.32
C ALA A 5 2.46 -10.11 -34.94
N LEU A 6 3.52 -10.23 -34.17
CA LEU A 6 3.41 -10.67 -32.79
C LEU A 6 3.02 -9.47 -31.92
N ALA A 7 1.83 -9.53 -31.34
CA ALA A 7 1.44 -8.57 -30.34
C ALA A 7 2.14 -8.92 -29.03
N VAL A 8 3.01 -8.05 -28.58
CA VAL A 8 3.65 -8.18 -27.28
C VAL A 8 2.76 -7.51 -26.24
N LEU A 9 2.15 -8.31 -25.38
CA LEU A 9 1.42 -7.81 -24.24
C LEU A 9 2.43 -7.44 -23.15
N THR A 10 2.61 -6.15 -22.94
CA THR A 10 3.42 -5.67 -21.83
C THR A 10 2.51 -5.42 -20.64
N LEU A 11 2.62 -6.26 -19.62
CA LEU A 11 1.95 -6.01 -18.37
C LEU A 11 2.75 -4.97 -17.57
N ALA A 12 2.05 -3.99 -17.02
CA ALA A 12 2.68 -3.03 -16.15
C ALA A 12 3.21 -3.73 -14.89
N ALA A 13 4.48 -3.50 -14.56
CA ALA A 13 5.01 -3.94 -13.30
C ALA A 13 4.24 -3.28 -12.15
N PRO A 14 3.87 -4.01 -11.09
CA PRO A 14 3.18 -3.40 -9.95
C PRO A 14 4.07 -2.38 -9.26
N ALA A 15 3.47 -1.26 -8.85
CA ALA A 15 4.12 -0.33 -7.95
C ALA A 15 4.28 -1.00 -6.58
N ARG A 16 5.42 -0.78 -5.94
CA ARG A 16 5.69 -1.40 -4.64
C ARG A 16 5.93 -0.34 -3.59
N VAL A 17 5.33 -0.54 -2.42
CA VAL A 17 5.62 0.28 -1.25
C VAL A 17 5.69 -0.61 -0.04
N GLN A 18 6.74 -0.43 0.77
CA GLN A 18 6.87 -1.06 2.07
C GLN A 18 6.50 -0.05 3.13
N VAL A 19 5.60 -0.46 4.02
CA VAL A 19 5.22 0.29 5.20
C VAL A 19 5.88 -0.39 6.39
N SER A 20 6.79 0.31 7.04
CA SER A 20 7.46 -0.17 8.24
C SER A 20 6.70 0.35 9.44
N ALA A 21 6.26 -0.56 10.30
CA ALA A 21 5.51 -0.24 11.51
C ALA A 21 6.42 -0.33 12.73
N ASP A 22 6.29 0.66 13.59
CA ASP A 22 6.94 0.69 14.90
C ASP A 22 5.92 1.22 15.92
N GLU A 23 6.28 1.34 17.19
CA GLU A 23 5.45 1.98 18.19
C GLU A 23 5.71 3.48 18.19
N PHE A 24 4.82 4.30 17.81
CA PHE A 24 3.54 4.14 17.12
C PHE A 24 3.62 5.01 15.88
N SER A 25 4.20 4.48 14.84
CA SER A 25 4.43 5.21 13.59
C SER A 25 4.53 4.28 12.41
N TYR A 26 4.31 4.85 11.23
CA TYR A 26 4.61 4.21 9.95
C TYR A 26 5.67 4.99 9.20
N SER A 27 6.58 4.26 8.58
CA SER A 27 7.52 4.81 7.62
C SER A 27 7.28 4.15 6.27
N LEU A 28 7.12 4.93 5.22
CA LEU A 28 6.87 4.44 3.88
C LEU A 28 8.16 4.49 3.06
N SER A 29 8.45 3.41 2.34
CA SER A 29 9.61 3.35 1.44
C SER A 29 9.47 4.33 0.27
N ARG A 30 8.22 4.70 -0.08
CA ARG A 30 7.90 5.70 -1.10
C ARG A 30 6.70 6.50 -0.61
N LEU A 31 6.74 7.81 -0.78
CA LEU A 31 5.61 8.68 -0.43
C LEU A 31 4.58 8.76 -1.54
N SER A 32 4.96 8.38 -2.76
CA SER A 32 4.04 8.31 -3.89
C SER A 32 4.37 7.12 -4.78
N ILE A 33 3.33 6.56 -5.39
CA ILE A 33 3.42 5.47 -6.35
C ILE A 33 2.49 5.75 -7.53
N LYS A 34 2.71 5.05 -8.63
CA LYS A 34 1.84 5.14 -9.81
C LYS A 34 0.55 4.35 -9.58
N ALA A 35 -0.55 4.87 -10.11
CA ALA A 35 -1.83 4.17 -10.14
C ALA A 35 -1.75 2.85 -10.92
N GLY A 36 -2.67 1.96 -10.68
CA GLY A 36 -2.74 0.64 -11.28
C GLY A 36 -2.32 -0.45 -10.32
N PRO A 37 -1.72 -1.54 -10.83
CA PRO A 37 -1.32 -2.65 -9.97
C PRO A 37 -0.35 -2.19 -8.87
N ALA A 38 -0.56 -2.66 -7.67
CA ALA A 38 0.26 -2.29 -6.52
C ALA A 38 0.44 -3.46 -5.57
N ILE A 39 1.61 -3.51 -4.96
CA ILE A 39 1.93 -4.42 -3.87
C ILE A 39 2.33 -3.57 -2.67
N VAL A 40 1.58 -3.71 -1.59
CA VAL A 40 1.85 -3.03 -0.32
C VAL A 40 2.31 -4.09 0.68
N GLN A 41 3.43 -3.87 1.30
CA GLN A 41 3.94 -4.73 2.37
C GLN A 41 3.94 -3.98 3.69
N LEU A 42 3.46 -4.63 4.74
CA LEU A 42 3.57 -4.14 6.10
C LEU A 42 4.60 -4.99 6.83
N VAL A 43 5.69 -4.38 7.24
CA VAL A 43 6.73 -5.05 8.03
C VAL A 43 6.66 -4.50 9.45
N ASN A 44 6.51 -5.38 10.42
CA ASN A 44 6.41 -4.98 11.82
C ASN A 44 7.77 -5.07 12.49
N TYR A 45 8.36 -3.91 12.77
CA TYR A 45 9.62 -3.77 13.51
C TYR A 45 9.38 -3.42 14.98
N GLY A 46 8.12 -3.34 15.40
CA GLY A 46 7.75 -3.01 16.77
C GLY A 46 7.63 -4.23 17.67
N GLU A 47 7.12 -4.01 18.86
CA GLU A 47 6.86 -5.02 19.86
C GLU A 47 5.38 -5.40 19.96
N ASP A 48 4.48 -4.51 19.53
CA ASP A 48 3.04 -4.75 19.47
C ASP A 48 2.64 -5.32 18.12
N GLU A 49 1.49 -5.96 18.06
CA GLU A 49 0.86 -6.26 16.79
C GLU A 49 0.40 -4.98 16.11
N HIS A 50 0.53 -4.92 14.79
CA HIS A 50 0.06 -3.80 13.99
C HIS A 50 -0.70 -4.33 12.78
N ASP A 51 -1.67 -3.55 12.31
CA ASP A 51 -2.33 -3.81 11.02
C ASP A 51 -2.19 -2.58 10.11
N LEU A 52 -2.77 -2.67 8.94
CA LEU A 52 -2.77 -1.56 8.00
C LEU A 52 -4.13 -1.45 7.35
N ARG A 53 -4.69 -0.27 7.40
CA ARG A 53 -5.89 0.12 6.66
C ARG A 53 -5.53 1.27 5.74
N LEU A 54 -6.11 1.27 4.55
CA LEU A 54 -5.91 2.33 3.57
C LEU A 54 -7.26 2.72 3.00
N ARG A 55 -7.50 4.03 2.89
CA ARG A 55 -8.70 4.54 2.23
C ARG A 55 -8.35 5.77 1.39
N ARG A 56 -8.83 5.76 0.15
CA ARG A 56 -8.69 6.88 -0.76
C ARG A 56 -9.60 8.02 -0.32
N ALA A 57 -9.11 9.26 -0.37
CA ALA A 57 -9.94 10.44 -0.09
C ALA A 57 -11.15 10.45 -1.03
N GLY A 58 -12.34 10.61 -0.46
CA GLY A 58 -13.60 10.55 -1.20
C GLY A 58 -14.08 9.14 -1.54
N GLY A 59 -13.30 8.11 -1.25
CA GLY A 59 -13.69 6.72 -1.46
C GLY A 59 -14.29 6.09 -0.22
N THR A 60 -14.99 4.97 -0.42
CA THR A 60 -15.61 4.22 0.67
C THR A 60 -14.91 2.90 0.95
N ARG A 61 -14.16 2.38 -0.04
CA ARG A 61 -13.46 1.11 0.12
C ARG A 61 -12.28 1.25 1.08
N VAL A 62 -12.20 0.31 2.03
CA VAL A 62 -11.05 0.19 2.93
C VAL A 62 -10.25 -1.03 2.48
N TYR A 63 -9.01 -0.79 2.06
CA TYR A 63 -8.03 -1.86 1.82
C TYR A 63 -7.39 -2.23 3.15
N ARG A 64 -6.97 -3.48 3.30
CA ARG A 64 -6.47 -3.93 4.59
C ARG A 64 -5.39 -4.99 4.48
N ILE A 65 -4.43 -4.90 5.40
CA ILE A 65 -3.55 -5.98 5.78
C ILE A 65 -3.91 -6.29 7.24
N GLY A 66 -4.23 -7.55 7.53
CA GLY A 66 -4.60 -7.96 8.89
C GLY A 66 -3.44 -7.86 9.88
N LYS A 67 -3.68 -8.25 11.10
CA LYS A 67 -2.67 -8.18 12.18
C LYS A 67 -1.36 -8.85 11.79
N VAL A 68 -0.28 -8.13 11.95
CA VAL A 68 1.08 -8.62 11.73
C VAL A 68 1.82 -8.61 13.07
N ARG A 69 2.33 -9.77 13.43
CA ARG A 69 3.11 -9.93 14.67
C ARG A 69 4.48 -9.27 14.53
N PRO A 70 5.11 -8.91 15.66
CA PRO A 70 6.49 -8.42 15.64
C PRO A 70 7.44 -9.33 14.85
N GLY A 71 8.28 -8.73 14.01
CA GLY A 71 9.22 -9.45 13.17
C GLY A 71 8.63 -10.13 11.94
N ARG A 72 7.34 -9.97 11.69
CA ARG A 72 6.65 -10.57 10.55
C ARG A 72 6.29 -9.51 9.52
N LEU A 73 5.81 -9.98 8.37
CA LEU A 73 5.29 -9.11 7.33
C LEU A 73 3.93 -9.61 6.83
N GLY A 74 3.12 -8.68 6.36
CA GLY A 74 1.90 -8.95 5.63
C GLY A 74 1.95 -8.27 4.28
N GLU A 75 1.14 -8.73 3.33
CA GLU A 75 1.17 -8.21 1.97
C GLU A 75 -0.24 -8.06 1.43
N LEU A 76 -0.43 -7.02 0.63
CA LEU A 76 -1.67 -6.75 -0.10
C LEU A 76 -1.32 -6.53 -1.56
N GLU A 77 -1.92 -7.32 -2.44
CA GLU A 77 -1.90 -7.09 -3.88
C GLU A 77 -3.24 -6.52 -4.30
N THR A 78 -3.21 -5.40 -5.01
CA THR A 78 -4.44 -4.71 -5.40
C THR A 78 -4.19 -3.79 -6.59
N ARG A 79 -5.23 -3.02 -6.95
CA ARG A 79 -5.15 -1.93 -7.92
C ARG A 79 -5.62 -0.66 -7.25
N PHE A 80 -4.86 0.42 -7.41
CA PHE A 80 -5.23 1.72 -6.88
C PHE A 80 -5.59 2.69 -7.99
N LEU A 81 -6.68 3.41 -7.79
CA LEU A 81 -7.00 4.61 -8.54
C LEU A 81 -6.12 5.76 -8.04
N PRO A 82 -5.87 6.79 -8.88
CA PRO A 82 -5.16 7.97 -8.42
C PRO A 82 -5.88 8.65 -7.27
N GLY A 83 -5.14 9.19 -6.35
CA GLY A 83 -5.67 9.94 -5.24
C GLY A 83 -4.75 9.91 -4.03
N ARG A 84 -5.23 10.53 -2.97
CA ARG A 84 -4.53 10.59 -1.69
C ARG A 84 -5.14 9.56 -0.77
N PHE A 85 -4.31 8.66 -0.27
CA PHE A 85 -4.73 7.59 0.63
C PHE A 85 -4.28 7.91 2.05
N THR A 86 -5.19 7.72 2.99
CA THR A 86 -4.86 7.71 4.41
C THR A 86 -4.60 6.29 4.83
N LEU A 87 -3.47 6.08 5.51
CA LEU A 87 -3.07 4.81 6.09
C LEU A 87 -3.17 4.92 7.61
N TRP A 88 -3.69 3.88 8.26
CA TRP A 88 -3.76 3.87 9.73
C TRP A 88 -3.74 2.45 10.27
N CYS A 89 -3.36 2.32 11.53
CA CYS A 89 -3.50 1.10 12.30
C CYS A 89 -4.83 1.13 13.03
N SER A 90 -5.63 0.07 12.90
CA SER A 90 -6.96 0.03 13.51
C SER A 90 -6.95 -0.58 14.92
N LEU A 91 -5.80 -1.06 15.40
CA LEU A 91 -5.70 -1.77 16.67
C LEU A 91 -5.62 -0.79 17.83
N ALA A 92 -6.36 -1.10 18.93
CA ALA A 92 -6.35 -0.34 20.16
C ALA A 92 -6.40 1.18 19.89
N ASP A 93 -5.54 1.94 20.55
CA ASP A 93 -5.41 3.39 20.39
C ASP A 93 -4.20 3.80 19.51
N HIS A 94 -3.68 2.85 18.71
CA HIS A 94 -2.45 3.06 17.94
C HIS A 94 -2.59 4.26 16.98
N ARG A 95 -3.74 4.42 16.34
CA ARG A 95 -3.99 5.57 15.45
C ARG A 95 -3.86 6.89 16.20
N LYS A 96 -4.44 6.99 17.40
CA LYS A 96 -4.35 8.19 18.23
C LYS A 96 -2.91 8.50 18.65
N ARG A 97 -2.10 7.47 18.79
CA ARG A 97 -0.69 7.60 19.18
C ARG A 97 0.23 8.01 18.04
N GLY A 98 -0.28 8.06 16.79
CA GLY A 98 0.49 8.55 15.66
C GLY A 98 0.62 7.58 14.49
N MET A 99 0.01 6.40 14.55
CA MET A 99 0.07 5.45 13.44
C MET A 99 -0.90 5.83 12.33
N VAL A 100 -0.56 6.91 11.65
CA VAL A 100 -1.26 7.47 10.50
C VAL A 100 -0.22 7.97 9.51
N ALA A 101 -0.45 7.70 8.23
CA ALA A 101 0.43 8.17 7.16
C ALA A 101 -0.39 8.48 5.91
N THR A 102 0.25 9.13 4.96
CA THR A 102 -0.36 9.44 3.66
C THR A 102 0.47 8.84 2.55
N LEU A 103 -0.21 8.17 1.63
CA LEU A 103 0.39 7.70 0.38
C LEU A 103 -0.32 8.41 -0.78
N VAL A 104 0.45 9.02 -1.66
CA VAL A 104 -0.09 9.65 -2.86
C VAL A 104 0.01 8.67 -4.01
N VAL A 105 -1.12 8.36 -4.65
CA VAL A 105 -1.15 7.54 -5.85
C VAL A 105 -1.31 8.48 -7.04
N ARG A 106 -0.26 8.54 -7.89
CA ARG A 106 -0.20 9.45 -9.05
C ARG A 106 -0.88 8.80 -10.26
N PRO A 107 -1.49 9.61 -11.14
CA PRO A 107 -1.94 9.09 -12.43
C PRO A 107 -0.77 8.45 -13.18
N ARG A 108 -1.05 7.42 -13.94
CA ARG A 108 -0.05 6.82 -14.84
C ARG A 108 0.20 7.76 -16.01
N ALA A 109 1.48 7.91 -16.36
CA ALA A 109 1.85 8.59 -17.59
C ALA A 109 1.35 7.77 -18.80
N ARG A 110 0.88 8.48 -19.83
CA ARG A 110 0.48 7.87 -21.09
C ARG A 110 1.69 7.57 -21.96
#